data_1da8ee9594ae91e80c66b3d7f0186f2f
#
_entry.id   1da8ee9594ae91e80c66b3d7f0186f2f
#
_cell.length_a   1.000
_cell.length_b   1.000
_cell.length_c   1.000
_cell.angle_alpha   90.00
_cell.angle_beta   90.00
_cell.angle_gamma   90.00
#
_symmetry.space_group_name_H-M   'P 1'
#
loop_
_entity.id
_entity.type
_entity.pdbx_description
1 polymer ?
#
loop_
_entity_poly.entity_id
_entity_poly.type
_entity_poly.pdbx_seq_one_letter_code
_entity_poly.pdbx_strand_id
1 'polypeptide(L)'
;YGDDGYQEIGWMPRPVIACANTVGENMGIRTTGDLVEKTREGVMEFLLINHPLDCPICDQAGECSLQEFSVEHGRGQSRFVEDKVKKPKNVDIGPRINLDDERCIMCSRCIRFMDEVADDAVLGFSERGTHTTVTCHPDRRLDSNYGMNTIDLCPVGALTSKDFRFQMRVWFLKETNSIDVNCGTGCNTTIWTRGSKVYRVTPRRNDDVNSEWMPDSHRLAFHETQGDDRLTDPMIKVDGKHEITDWNTALTAAADALKEFQTNEIAIIASARQTNEELFLTKALADTLGITTLATVPRTGEPDGKLI
;
A
#
# COMPACT_ATOMS: atom_id res chain seq x y z
N TYR A 1 -18.98 33.65 8.86
CA TYR A 1 -19.98 34.72 8.93
C TYR A 1 -20.08 35.05 10.41
N GLY A 2 -19.52 36.20 10.83
CA GLY A 2 -19.72 36.74 12.17
C GLY A 2 -21.02 37.56 12.19
N ASP A 3 -21.59 37.75 13.35
CA ASP A 3 -22.84 38.53 13.58
C ASP A 3 -22.75 40.00 13.17
N ASP A 4 -21.57 40.49 12.80
CA ASP A 4 -21.31 41.93 12.52
C ASP A 4 -21.28 42.28 11.02
N GLY A 5 -21.79 41.43 10.15
CA GLY A 5 -21.88 41.71 8.73
C GLY A 5 -20.61 41.41 7.94
N TYR A 6 -20.72 41.50 6.61
CA TYR A 6 -19.62 41.26 5.66
C TYR A 6 -18.45 42.21 5.92
N GLN A 7 -17.30 41.64 6.39
CA GLN A 7 -16.04 42.35 6.26
C GLN A 7 -15.43 42.01 4.89
N GLU A 8 -15.02 43.04 4.17
CA GLU A 8 -14.35 42.90 2.91
C GLU A 8 -12.97 42.24 3.15
N ILE A 9 -12.81 40.98 2.72
CA ILE A 9 -11.57 40.25 2.86
C ILE A 9 -10.64 40.69 1.74
N GLY A 10 -9.48 41.25 2.07
CA GLY A 10 -8.42 41.52 1.10
C GLY A 10 -7.91 40.24 0.48
N TRP A 11 -8.09 40.04 -0.81
CA TRP A 11 -7.56 38.88 -1.52
C TRP A 11 -6.07 39.04 -1.77
N MET A 12 -5.32 37.93 -1.61
CA MET A 12 -3.94 37.89 -2.08
C MET A 12 -3.90 38.13 -3.60
N PRO A 13 -2.94 38.93 -4.09
CA PRO A 13 -2.89 39.31 -5.50
C PRO A 13 -2.56 38.14 -6.45
N ARG A 14 -2.15 36.99 -5.89
CA ARG A 14 -1.78 35.79 -6.65
C ARG A 14 -2.41 34.56 -6.01
N PRO A 15 -2.84 33.58 -6.81
CA PRO A 15 -3.15 32.25 -6.32
C PRO A 15 -1.94 31.61 -5.64
N VAL A 16 -2.18 30.87 -4.57
CA VAL A 16 -1.15 30.18 -3.79
C VAL A 16 -1.42 28.69 -3.74
N ILE A 17 -0.37 27.91 -3.55
CA ILE A 17 -0.49 26.46 -3.38
C ILE A 17 -0.88 26.14 -1.95
N ALA A 18 -1.96 25.37 -1.77
CA ALA A 18 -2.51 25.06 -0.45
C ALA A 18 -1.55 24.26 0.43
N CYS A 19 -0.77 23.34 -0.15
CA CYS A 19 0.16 22.47 0.59
C CYS A 19 1.42 23.18 1.14
N ALA A 20 1.65 24.45 0.78
CA ALA A 20 2.82 25.22 1.25
C ALA A 20 2.43 26.52 1.97
N ASN A 21 1.16 26.67 2.34
CA ASN A 21 0.69 27.85 3.06
C ASN A 21 0.06 27.45 4.39
N THR A 22 0.40 28.20 5.44
CA THR A 22 -0.16 28.02 6.77
C THR A 22 -1.55 28.64 6.83
N VAL A 23 -2.48 27.94 7.44
CA VAL A 23 -3.84 28.44 7.68
C VAL A 23 -3.80 29.48 8.82
N GLY A 24 -4.46 30.61 8.62
CA GLY A 24 -4.61 31.66 9.63
C GLY A 24 -6.07 31.79 10.09
N GLU A 25 -6.27 32.41 11.25
CA GLU A 25 -7.61 32.75 11.72
C GLU A 25 -8.31 33.72 10.73
N ASN A 26 -9.60 33.52 10.52
CA ASN A 26 -10.43 34.31 9.59
C ASN A 26 -9.95 34.28 8.12
N MET A 27 -9.18 33.26 7.73
CA MET A 27 -8.70 33.09 6.37
C MET A 27 -9.84 32.61 5.45
N GLY A 28 -10.17 33.40 4.42
CA GLY A 28 -11.09 33.01 3.36
C GLY A 28 -10.35 32.29 2.23
N ILE A 29 -10.86 31.15 1.77
CA ILE A 29 -10.31 30.38 0.66
C ILE A 29 -11.35 30.28 -0.46
N ARG A 30 -10.94 30.66 -1.68
CA ARG A 30 -11.75 30.47 -2.87
C ARG A 30 -11.22 29.29 -3.68
N THR A 31 -12.07 28.31 -3.90
CA THR A 31 -11.73 27.07 -4.65
C THR A 31 -12.39 27.01 -6.03
N THR A 32 -13.21 28.00 -6.38
CA THR A 32 -13.95 28.07 -7.65
C THR A 32 -13.86 29.48 -8.28
N GLY A 33 -14.17 29.57 -9.54
CA GLY A 33 -14.23 30.83 -10.33
C GLY A 33 -13.10 30.93 -11.34
N ASP A 34 -13.24 31.88 -12.27
CA ASP A 34 -12.37 32.00 -13.47
C ASP A 34 -10.87 32.06 -13.18
N LEU A 35 -10.47 32.76 -12.10
CA LEU A 35 -9.06 32.87 -11.72
C LEU A 35 -8.52 31.50 -11.25
N VAL A 36 -9.32 30.74 -10.50
CA VAL A 36 -8.93 29.42 -10.00
C VAL A 36 -8.80 28.44 -11.17
N GLU A 37 -9.78 28.43 -12.08
CA GLU A 37 -9.77 27.53 -13.24
C GLU A 37 -8.59 27.84 -14.18
N LYS A 38 -8.33 29.10 -14.50
CA LYS A 38 -7.15 29.50 -15.28
C LYS A 38 -5.84 29.12 -14.61
N THR A 39 -5.81 29.19 -13.28
CA THR A 39 -4.61 28.79 -12.52
C THR A 39 -4.40 27.29 -12.57
N ARG A 40 -5.44 26.50 -12.37
CA ARG A 40 -5.39 25.03 -12.49
C ARG A 40 -4.95 24.62 -13.90
N GLU A 41 -5.54 25.21 -14.93
CA GLU A 41 -5.15 24.96 -16.32
C GLU A 41 -3.65 25.23 -16.55
N GLY A 42 -3.14 26.36 -16.04
CA GLY A 42 -1.73 26.71 -16.13
C GLY A 42 -0.81 25.74 -15.37
N VAL A 43 -1.22 25.32 -14.16
CA VAL A 43 -0.49 24.32 -13.38
C VAL A 43 -0.44 22.97 -14.10
N MET A 44 -1.57 22.53 -14.66
CA MET A 44 -1.63 21.29 -15.44
C MET A 44 -0.69 21.37 -16.66
N GLU A 45 -0.68 22.49 -17.36
CA GLU A 45 0.25 22.71 -18.46
C GLU A 45 1.72 22.59 -18.04
N PHE A 46 2.11 23.21 -16.92
CA PHE A 46 3.47 23.06 -16.36
C PHE A 46 3.83 21.63 -15.99
N LEU A 47 2.92 20.89 -15.37
CA LEU A 47 3.15 19.50 -15.00
C LEU A 47 3.30 18.60 -16.24
N LEU A 48 2.62 18.92 -17.35
CA LEU A 48 2.61 18.12 -18.56
C LEU A 48 3.74 18.48 -19.55
N ILE A 49 4.39 19.64 -19.44
CA ILE A 49 5.45 20.07 -20.36
C ILE A 49 6.50 18.98 -20.58
N ASN A 50 7.06 18.44 -19.52
CA ASN A 50 8.11 17.41 -19.59
C ASN A 50 7.58 16.01 -19.26
N HIS A 51 6.33 15.86 -18.82
CA HIS A 51 5.78 14.56 -18.52
C HIS A 51 5.69 13.69 -19.79
N PRO A 52 6.20 12.43 -19.77
CA PRO A 52 6.21 11.59 -20.97
C PRO A 52 4.81 11.14 -21.35
N LEU A 53 4.58 10.86 -22.64
CA LEU A 53 3.33 10.32 -23.16
C LEU A 53 3.26 8.79 -22.98
N ASP A 54 3.54 8.34 -21.79
CA ASP A 54 3.72 6.93 -21.44
C ASP A 54 2.46 6.26 -20.88
N CYS A 55 1.29 6.91 -20.84
CA CYS A 55 0.08 6.35 -20.24
C CYS A 55 -0.23 4.90 -20.71
N PRO A 56 -0.05 4.53 -21.99
CA PRO A 56 -0.31 3.15 -22.43
C PRO A 56 0.64 2.11 -21.82
N ILE A 57 1.83 2.51 -21.40
CA ILE A 57 2.84 1.64 -20.77
C ILE A 57 3.13 2.00 -19.33
N CYS A 58 2.45 3.00 -18.78
CA CYS A 58 2.58 3.41 -17.39
C CYS A 58 1.72 2.54 -16.48
N ASP A 59 2.30 2.04 -15.40
CA ASP A 59 1.62 1.15 -14.47
C ASP A 59 0.53 1.86 -13.65
N GLN A 60 0.62 3.19 -13.52
CA GLN A 60 -0.36 4.03 -12.82
C GLN A 60 -1.60 4.36 -13.67
N ALA A 61 -1.67 3.98 -14.93
CA ALA A 61 -2.81 4.27 -15.78
C ALA A 61 -4.12 3.69 -15.19
N GLY A 62 -5.16 4.52 -15.12
CA GLY A 62 -6.45 4.18 -14.50
C GLY A 62 -6.58 4.52 -13.01
N GLU A 63 -5.48 4.89 -12.36
CA GLU A 63 -5.46 5.37 -10.96
C GLU A 63 -4.52 6.57 -10.80
N CYS A 64 -4.25 7.30 -11.88
CA CYS A 64 -3.30 8.42 -11.93
C CYS A 64 -4.02 9.76 -11.75
N SER A 65 -3.77 10.44 -10.63
CA SER A 65 -4.38 11.75 -10.36
C SER A 65 -4.00 12.81 -11.41
N LEU A 66 -2.77 12.76 -11.98
CA LEU A 66 -2.38 13.68 -13.06
C LEU A 66 -3.23 13.46 -14.32
N GLN A 67 -3.55 12.21 -14.64
CA GLN A 67 -4.40 11.87 -15.78
C GLN A 67 -5.83 12.39 -15.59
N GLU A 68 -6.40 12.18 -14.41
CA GLU A 68 -7.74 12.67 -14.07
C GLU A 68 -7.83 14.21 -14.12
N PHE A 69 -6.91 14.90 -13.43
CA PHE A 69 -6.88 16.35 -13.43
C PHE A 69 -6.55 16.96 -14.80
N SER A 70 -5.79 16.24 -15.63
CA SER A 70 -5.55 16.65 -17.02
C SER A 70 -6.84 16.67 -17.86
N VAL A 71 -7.75 15.74 -17.60
CA VAL A 71 -9.05 15.70 -18.27
C VAL A 71 -9.97 16.76 -17.70
N GLU A 72 -9.97 16.97 -16.38
CA GLU A 72 -10.87 17.91 -15.70
C GLU A 72 -10.49 19.39 -15.89
N HIS A 73 -9.21 19.71 -15.80
CA HIS A 73 -8.70 21.09 -15.75
C HIS A 73 -7.68 21.42 -16.84
N GLY A 74 -7.20 20.42 -17.58
CA GLY A 74 -6.17 20.62 -18.60
C GLY A 74 -6.74 21.10 -19.93
N ARG A 75 -5.85 21.57 -20.80
CA ARG A 75 -6.16 21.84 -22.22
C ARG A 75 -6.18 20.54 -23.01
N GLY A 76 -7.10 20.38 -23.93
CA GLY A 76 -7.13 19.24 -24.85
C GLY A 76 -5.98 19.19 -25.85
N GLN A 77 -5.20 20.27 -25.98
CA GLN A 77 -4.09 20.40 -26.91
C GLN A 77 -2.87 21.02 -26.22
N SER A 78 -1.69 20.46 -26.49
CA SER A 78 -0.42 21.05 -26.04
C SER A 78 -0.01 22.16 -27.00
N ARG A 79 0.44 23.28 -26.44
CA ARG A 79 1.13 24.35 -27.20
C ARG A 79 2.65 24.31 -27.02
N PHE A 80 3.16 23.33 -26.29
CA PHE A 80 4.60 23.08 -26.12
C PHE A 80 5.14 22.40 -27.40
N VAL A 81 6.15 23.03 -28.03
CA VAL A 81 6.71 22.61 -29.32
C VAL A 81 8.15 22.11 -29.22
N GLU A 82 8.78 22.27 -28.05
CA GLU A 82 10.14 21.80 -27.82
C GLU A 82 10.15 20.32 -27.42
N ASP A 83 11.33 19.71 -27.50
CA ASP A 83 11.52 18.35 -27.04
C ASP A 83 11.41 18.27 -25.50
N LYS A 84 10.70 17.24 -25.02
CA LYS A 84 10.59 16.96 -23.60
C LYS A 84 11.95 16.55 -23.03
N VAL A 85 12.29 17.05 -21.85
CA VAL A 85 13.50 16.63 -21.12
C VAL A 85 13.38 15.16 -20.74
N LYS A 86 14.35 14.37 -21.18
CA LYS A 86 14.44 12.95 -20.85
C LYS A 86 15.23 12.75 -19.56
N LYS A 87 14.71 11.89 -18.69
CA LYS A 87 15.34 11.48 -17.45
C LYS A 87 15.43 9.96 -17.38
N PRO A 88 16.23 9.40 -16.46
CA PRO A 88 16.34 7.95 -16.29
C PRO A 88 15.00 7.29 -15.98
N LYS A 89 14.79 6.13 -16.56
CA LYS A 89 13.66 5.23 -16.25
C LYS A 89 14.16 4.00 -15.53
N ASN A 90 13.28 3.37 -14.77
CA ASN A 90 13.58 2.14 -14.05
C ASN A 90 14.81 2.22 -13.15
N VAL A 91 14.94 3.35 -12.43
CA VAL A 91 16.03 3.55 -11.47
C VAL A 91 15.77 2.70 -10.23
N ASP A 92 16.75 1.89 -9.87
CA ASP A 92 16.69 1.06 -8.66
C ASP A 92 17.02 1.92 -7.43
N ILE A 93 16.01 2.27 -6.64
CA ILE A 93 16.15 3.04 -5.40
C ILE A 93 16.01 2.21 -4.13
N GLY A 94 15.58 0.94 -4.25
CA GLY A 94 15.37 0.04 -3.12
C GLY A 94 14.96 -1.36 -3.55
N PRO A 95 14.86 -2.31 -2.62
CA PRO A 95 14.58 -3.70 -2.96
C PRO A 95 13.18 -3.92 -3.56
N ARG A 96 12.21 -3.07 -3.22
CA ARG A 96 10.80 -3.24 -3.57
C ARG A 96 10.27 -2.18 -4.54
N ILE A 97 11.02 -1.11 -4.78
CA ILE A 97 10.53 0.10 -5.45
C ILE A 97 11.45 0.49 -6.61
N ASN A 98 10.85 0.82 -7.74
CA ASN A 98 11.51 1.46 -8.88
C ASN A 98 11.05 2.89 -9.03
N LEU A 99 11.94 3.76 -9.49
CA LEU A 99 11.66 5.13 -9.88
C LEU A 99 11.75 5.29 -11.40
N ASP A 100 10.67 5.78 -12.01
CA ASP A 100 10.68 6.37 -13.36
C ASP A 100 10.73 7.89 -13.23
N ASP A 101 11.93 8.45 -13.26
CA ASP A 101 12.16 9.85 -12.94
C ASP A 101 11.51 10.81 -13.94
N GLU A 102 11.37 10.42 -15.21
CA GLU A 102 10.62 11.20 -16.20
C GLU A 102 9.16 11.46 -15.82
N ARG A 103 8.55 10.53 -15.06
CA ARG A 103 7.14 10.64 -14.64
C ARG A 103 6.96 11.43 -13.37
N CYS A 104 8.05 11.73 -12.66
CA CYS A 104 8.01 12.47 -11.40
C CYS A 104 7.59 13.92 -11.62
N ILE A 105 6.60 14.39 -10.83
CA ILE A 105 6.11 15.78 -10.85
C ILE A 105 6.70 16.63 -9.71
N MET A 106 7.73 16.15 -9.04
CA MET A 106 8.46 16.87 -7.98
C MET A 106 7.58 17.36 -6.81
N CYS A 107 6.53 16.61 -6.46
CA CYS A 107 5.56 17.01 -5.44
C CYS A 107 6.04 16.80 -3.99
N SER A 108 7.21 16.20 -3.77
CA SER A 108 7.84 15.90 -2.48
C SER A 108 7.07 14.96 -1.53
N ARG A 109 5.92 14.41 -1.88
CA ARG A 109 5.12 13.56 -0.97
C ARG A 109 5.91 12.37 -0.42
N CYS A 110 6.66 11.67 -1.29
CA CYS A 110 7.48 10.52 -0.88
C CYS A 110 8.62 10.92 0.08
N ILE A 111 9.27 12.07 -0.17
CA ILE A 111 10.34 12.60 0.68
C ILE A 111 9.77 12.93 2.06
N ARG A 112 8.68 13.69 2.10
CA ARG A 112 8.03 14.10 3.34
C ARG A 112 7.47 12.90 4.13
N PHE A 113 6.91 11.92 3.45
CA PHE A 113 6.45 10.69 4.11
C PHE A 113 7.61 9.96 4.80
N MET A 114 8.73 9.80 4.10
CA MET A 114 9.89 9.10 4.68
C MET A 114 10.50 9.87 5.85
N ASP A 115 10.51 11.19 5.79
CA ASP A 115 11.04 12.06 6.84
C ASP A 115 10.06 12.23 8.03
N GLU A 116 8.82 12.65 7.74
CA GLU A 116 7.87 13.09 8.76
C GLU A 116 7.04 11.94 9.37
N VAL A 117 6.83 10.84 8.63
CA VAL A 117 5.95 9.73 9.04
C VAL A 117 6.74 8.46 9.33
N ALA A 118 7.62 8.05 8.41
CA ALA A 118 8.40 6.84 8.57
C ALA A 118 9.65 7.01 9.46
N ASP A 119 9.97 8.24 9.88
CA ASP A 119 11.18 8.60 10.65
C ASP A 119 12.47 8.02 10.03
N ASP A 120 12.52 8.07 8.68
CA ASP A 120 13.62 7.55 7.87
C ASP A 120 13.91 8.46 6.68
N ALA A 121 14.59 9.59 6.92
CA ALA A 121 14.93 10.61 5.91
C ALA A 121 15.94 10.07 4.87
N VAL A 122 15.54 9.06 4.11
CA VAL A 122 16.38 8.40 3.09
C VAL A 122 16.28 9.06 1.72
N LEU A 123 15.18 9.75 1.41
CA LEU A 123 14.92 10.39 0.13
C LEU A 123 15.19 11.89 0.19
N GLY A 124 15.65 12.45 -0.93
CA GLY A 124 15.84 13.89 -1.10
C GLY A 124 15.77 14.29 -2.56
N PHE A 125 15.81 15.60 -2.83
CA PHE A 125 16.02 16.13 -4.17
C PHE A 125 17.50 16.35 -4.44
N SER A 126 17.93 15.99 -5.63
CA SER A 126 19.23 16.29 -6.19
C SER A 126 19.04 17.09 -7.48
N GLU A 127 20.10 17.76 -7.93
CA GLU A 127 20.10 18.63 -9.11
C GLU A 127 19.15 19.84 -8.97
N ARG A 128 18.94 20.57 -10.07
CA ARG A 128 18.09 21.76 -10.10
C ARG A 128 17.44 21.99 -11.46
N GLY A 129 16.38 22.79 -11.48
CA GLY A 129 15.63 23.13 -12.68
C GLY A 129 14.96 21.89 -13.27
N THR A 130 15.04 21.72 -14.58
CA THR A 130 14.43 20.58 -15.28
C THR A 130 15.13 19.25 -15.02
N HIS A 131 16.32 19.27 -14.43
CA HIS A 131 17.11 18.08 -14.07
C HIS A 131 16.88 17.62 -12.63
N THR A 132 16.10 18.35 -11.83
CA THR A 132 15.77 17.93 -10.45
C THR A 132 15.25 16.51 -10.44
N THR A 133 15.81 15.67 -9.59
CA THR A 133 15.45 14.25 -9.44
C THR A 133 15.27 13.88 -7.97
N VAL A 134 14.44 12.88 -7.71
CA VAL A 134 14.36 12.23 -6.40
C VAL A 134 15.46 11.18 -6.32
N THR A 135 16.23 11.20 -5.25
CA THR A 135 17.33 10.24 -5.03
C THR A 135 17.40 9.84 -3.57
N CYS A 136 18.04 8.69 -3.31
CA CYS A 136 18.43 8.34 -1.95
C CYS A 136 19.68 9.12 -1.52
N HIS A 137 19.83 9.35 -0.22
CA HIS A 137 21.08 9.83 0.34
C HIS A 137 22.24 8.89 -0.02
N PRO A 138 23.48 9.41 -0.14
CA PRO A 138 24.64 8.55 -0.38
C PRO A 138 24.69 7.37 0.60
N ASP A 139 25.06 6.21 0.08
CA ASP A 139 25.18 4.95 0.83
C ASP A 139 23.90 4.44 1.51
N ARG A 140 22.74 4.99 1.14
CA ARG A 140 21.42 4.53 1.63
C ARG A 140 20.54 4.08 0.49
N ARG A 141 19.59 3.19 0.81
CA ARG A 141 18.56 2.71 -0.11
C ARG A 141 17.19 2.82 0.57
N LEU A 142 16.15 2.95 -0.22
CA LEU A 142 14.76 2.91 0.26
C LEU A 142 14.37 1.45 0.58
N ASP A 143 14.81 0.96 1.72
CA ASP A 143 14.60 -0.42 2.20
C ASP A 143 13.78 -0.52 3.49
N SER A 144 13.32 0.61 4.00
CA SER A 144 12.37 0.69 5.13
C SER A 144 11.18 -0.25 4.94
N ASN A 145 10.73 -0.87 6.03
CA ASN A 145 9.50 -1.69 6.02
C ASN A 145 8.21 -0.89 5.75
N TYR A 146 8.32 0.42 5.56
CA TYR A 146 7.22 1.33 5.18
C TYR A 146 7.44 1.98 3.81
N GLY A 147 8.50 1.59 3.12
CA GLY A 147 8.91 2.19 1.85
C GLY A 147 7.82 2.15 0.78
N MET A 148 7.08 1.06 0.68
CA MET A 148 6.04 0.91 -0.35
C MET A 148 4.83 1.85 -0.16
N ASN A 149 4.63 2.45 1.02
CA ASN A 149 3.62 3.49 1.19
C ASN A 149 3.90 4.73 0.31
N THR A 150 5.16 4.95 -0.07
CA THR A 150 5.52 6.01 -1.02
C THR A 150 4.93 5.79 -2.41
N ILE A 151 4.63 4.53 -2.79
CA ILE A 151 3.97 4.17 -4.04
C ILE A 151 2.51 4.62 -4.01
N ASP A 152 1.81 4.34 -2.90
CA ASP A 152 0.40 4.70 -2.73
C ASP A 152 0.22 6.23 -2.68
N LEU A 153 1.18 6.94 -2.09
CA LEU A 153 1.20 8.40 -2.03
C LEU A 153 1.56 9.06 -3.34
N CYS A 154 2.26 8.36 -4.24
CA CYS A 154 2.72 8.93 -5.49
C CYS A 154 1.53 9.18 -6.42
N PRO A 155 1.23 10.45 -6.80
CA PRO A 155 0.06 10.76 -7.60
C PRO A 155 0.21 10.37 -9.07
N VAL A 156 1.39 9.85 -9.46
CA VAL A 156 1.76 9.49 -10.83
C VAL A 156 2.54 8.17 -10.83
N GLY A 157 2.78 7.61 -11.99
CA GLY A 157 3.55 6.36 -12.14
C GLY A 157 5.06 6.52 -12.04
N ALA A 158 5.56 7.44 -11.18
CA ALA A 158 6.97 7.62 -10.94
C ALA A 158 7.52 6.55 -9.98
N LEU A 159 6.87 6.31 -8.85
CA LEU A 159 7.21 5.23 -7.93
C LEU A 159 6.29 4.05 -8.19
N THR A 160 6.87 2.89 -8.42
CA THR A 160 6.11 1.67 -8.74
C THR A 160 6.67 0.47 -7.99
N SER A 161 5.79 -0.45 -7.59
CA SER A 161 6.19 -1.71 -6.96
C SER A 161 6.88 -2.62 -7.95
N LYS A 162 8.05 -3.14 -7.62
CA LYS A 162 8.74 -4.16 -8.41
C LYS A 162 7.91 -5.44 -8.53
N ASP A 163 7.12 -5.75 -7.52
CA ASP A 163 6.26 -6.93 -7.45
C ASP A 163 5.06 -6.81 -8.40
N PHE A 164 4.36 -5.68 -8.36
CA PHE A 164 3.13 -5.48 -9.15
C PHE A 164 3.38 -4.93 -10.55
N ARG A 165 4.50 -4.24 -10.78
CA ARG A 165 4.80 -3.56 -12.04
C ARG A 165 4.60 -4.47 -13.25
N PHE A 166 3.77 -4.02 -14.19
CA PHE A 166 3.40 -4.70 -15.44
C PHE A 166 2.68 -6.04 -15.29
N GLN A 167 2.19 -6.37 -14.09
CA GLN A 167 1.43 -7.60 -13.86
C GLN A 167 0.00 -7.50 -14.39
N MET A 168 -0.69 -6.41 -14.07
CA MET A 168 -2.11 -6.26 -14.40
C MET A 168 -2.52 -4.79 -14.43
N ARG A 169 -3.46 -4.45 -15.30
CA ARG A 169 -4.12 -3.15 -15.28
C ARG A 169 -5.17 -3.08 -14.19
N VAL A 170 -5.22 -1.96 -13.47
CA VAL A 170 -6.07 -1.79 -12.29
C VAL A 170 -7.56 -2.01 -12.60
N TRP A 171 -8.05 -1.58 -13.77
CA TRP A 171 -9.46 -1.75 -14.17
C TRP A 171 -9.88 -3.19 -14.44
N PHE A 172 -8.97 -4.14 -14.46
CA PHE A 172 -9.27 -5.58 -14.53
C PHE A 172 -9.26 -6.25 -13.16
N LEU A 173 -8.90 -5.53 -12.11
CA LEU A 173 -8.84 -6.05 -10.76
C LEU A 173 -10.15 -5.77 -10.01
N LYS A 174 -10.53 -6.70 -9.16
CA LYS A 174 -11.62 -6.55 -8.19
C LYS A 174 -11.02 -6.18 -6.84
N GLU A 175 -11.58 -5.15 -6.25
CA GLU A 175 -11.26 -4.71 -4.90
C GLU A 175 -12.10 -5.47 -3.87
N THR A 176 -11.46 -5.86 -2.77
CA THR A 176 -12.15 -6.47 -1.62
C THR A 176 -11.53 -5.91 -0.34
N ASN A 177 -12.35 -5.29 0.49
CA ASN A 177 -11.93 -4.79 1.80
C ASN A 177 -11.61 -5.96 2.73
N SER A 178 -10.49 -5.86 3.43
CA SER A 178 -10.00 -6.88 4.35
C SER A 178 -9.25 -6.25 5.53
N ILE A 179 -8.75 -7.12 6.39
CA ILE A 179 -7.87 -6.79 7.51
C ILE A 179 -6.63 -7.67 7.37
N ASP A 180 -5.47 -7.11 7.65
CA ASP A 180 -4.20 -7.85 7.63
C ASP A 180 -4.09 -8.74 8.88
N VAL A 181 -4.16 -10.03 8.67
CA VAL A 181 -4.04 -11.04 9.74
C VAL A 181 -2.61 -11.24 10.23
N ASN A 182 -1.62 -10.70 9.54
CA ASN A 182 -0.21 -10.74 9.96
C ASN A 182 0.16 -9.55 10.85
N CYS A 183 -0.68 -8.52 10.88
CA CYS A 183 -0.47 -7.32 11.67
C CYS A 183 -1.15 -7.41 13.03
N GLY A 184 -0.39 -7.26 14.11
CA GLY A 184 -0.95 -7.25 15.48
C GLY A 184 -1.94 -6.11 15.74
N THR A 185 -1.86 -5.02 14.96
CA THR A 185 -2.80 -3.88 15.01
C THR A 185 -4.07 -4.16 14.20
N GLY A 186 -4.03 -5.11 13.26
CA GLY A 186 -5.13 -5.38 12.35
C GLY A 186 -5.29 -4.30 11.28
N CYS A 187 -4.19 -3.95 10.60
CA CYS A 187 -4.20 -2.95 9.52
C CYS A 187 -5.33 -3.23 8.53
N ASN A 188 -6.11 -2.21 8.26
CA ASN A 188 -7.18 -2.28 7.26
C ASN A 188 -6.57 -2.25 5.86
N THR A 189 -6.99 -3.17 5.00
CA THR A 189 -6.41 -3.37 3.68
C THR A 189 -7.45 -3.50 2.60
N THR A 190 -7.03 -3.29 1.36
CA THR A 190 -7.76 -3.67 0.15
C THR A 190 -6.97 -4.75 -0.58
N ILE A 191 -7.60 -5.89 -0.81
CA ILE A 191 -7.05 -6.99 -1.60
C ILE A 191 -7.51 -6.85 -3.04
N TRP A 192 -6.57 -6.87 -3.99
CA TRP A 192 -6.82 -6.69 -5.41
C TRP A 192 -6.66 -8.03 -6.13
N THR A 193 -7.75 -8.53 -6.70
CA THR A 193 -7.82 -9.86 -7.29
C THR A 193 -8.32 -9.86 -8.73
N ARG A 194 -7.93 -10.90 -9.47
CA ARG A 194 -8.59 -11.29 -10.72
C ARG A 194 -8.74 -12.81 -10.74
N GLY A 195 -9.99 -13.27 -10.80
CA GLY A 195 -10.30 -14.69 -10.57
C GLY A 195 -9.90 -15.10 -9.15
N SER A 196 -9.14 -16.19 -9.04
CA SER A 196 -8.63 -16.70 -7.75
C SER A 196 -7.25 -16.14 -7.35
N LYS A 197 -6.64 -15.30 -8.20
CA LYS A 197 -5.28 -14.78 -7.97
C LYS A 197 -5.32 -13.39 -7.34
N VAL A 198 -4.55 -13.21 -6.25
CA VAL A 198 -4.23 -11.90 -5.65
C VAL A 198 -3.05 -11.31 -6.41
N TYR A 199 -3.14 -10.04 -6.77
CA TYR A 199 -2.11 -9.31 -7.50
C TYR A 199 -1.39 -8.29 -6.64
N ARG A 200 -2.10 -7.65 -5.73
CA ARG A 200 -1.52 -6.72 -4.74
C ARG A 200 -2.43 -6.59 -3.53
N VAL A 201 -1.85 -6.09 -2.45
CA VAL A 201 -2.54 -5.63 -1.25
C VAL A 201 -2.11 -4.19 -1.00
N THR A 202 -3.07 -3.31 -0.73
CA THR A 202 -2.82 -1.90 -0.42
C THR A 202 -3.46 -1.53 0.92
N PRO A 203 -2.92 -0.54 1.65
CA PRO A 203 -3.57 -0.03 2.84
C PRO A 203 -4.91 0.59 2.49
N ARG A 204 -5.87 0.45 3.39
CA ARG A 204 -7.17 1.13 3.36
C ARG A 204 -7.28 2.02 4.57
N ARG A 205 -7.65 3.28 4.33
CA ARG A 205 -7.73 4.29 5.39
C ARG A 205 -8.66 3.86 6.51
N ASN A 206 -8.13 3.88 7.73
CA ASN A 206 -8.88 3.81 8.98
C ASN A 206 -8.12 4.58 10.04
N ASP A 207 -8.60 5.78 10.38
CA ASP A 207 -7.91 6.69 11.29
C ASP A 207 -7.86 6.16 12.75
N ASP A 208 -8.72 5.21 13.09
CA ASP A 208 -8.75 4.56 14.41
C ASP A 208 -7.75 3.38 14.53
N VAL A 209 -7.18 2.90 13.43
CA VAL A 209 -6.33 1.70 13.40
C VAL A 209 -4.96 1.95 12.77
N ASN A 210 -4.89 2.21 11.48
CA ASN A 210 -3.65 2.27 10.71
C ASN A 210 -3.49 3.56 9.89
N SER A 211 -4.38 4.55 10.09
CA SER A 211 -4.46 5.72 9.21
C SER A 211 -4.50 5.31 7.74
N GLU A 212 -3.46 5.59 6.97
CA GLU A 212 -3.34 5.23 5.55
C GLU A 212 -2.12 4.31 5.28
N TRP A 213 -1.54 3.70 6.32
CA TRP A 213 -0.24 3.05 6.22
C TRP A 213 -0.31 1.55 6.52
N MET A 214 0.62 0.78 5.95
CA MET A 214 0.86 -0.61 6.33
C MET A 214 2.33 -1.00 6.11
N PRO A 215 2.84 -1.99 6.88
CA PRO A 215 4.18 -2.53 6.68
C PRO A 215 4.33 -3.27 5.35
N ASP A 216 5.48 -3.10 4.69
CA ASP A 216 5.78 -3.75 3.40
C ASP A 216 5.84 -5.27 3.50
N SER A 217 6.38 -5.80 4.61
CA SER A 217 6.47 -7.24 4.87
C SER A 217 5.08 -7.90 4.87
N HIS A 218 4.09 -7.24 5.42
CA HIS A 218 2.73 -7.73 5.46
C HIS A 218 2.03 -7.58 4.10
N ARG A 219 2.33 -6.49 3.39
CA ARG A 219 1.79 -6.21 2.06
C ARG A 219 2.10 -7.32 1.05
N LEU A 220 3.27 -7.94 1.16
CA LEU A 220 3.73 -8.99 0.26
C LEU A 220 3.45 -10.42 0.77
N ALA A 221 2.92 -10.57 1.98
CA ALA A 221 2.66 -11.87 2.60
C ALA A 221 1.63 -12.73 1.83
N PHE A 222 0.83 -12.13 0.96
CA PHE A 222 -0.13 -12.88 0.12
C PHE A 222 0.55 -13.88 -0.82
N HIS A 223 1.83 -13.70 -1.16
CA HIS A 223 2.58 -14.66 -1.96
C HIS A 223 2.67 -16.03 -1.29
N GLU A 224 2.73 -16.07 0.04
CA GLU A 224 2.72 -17.33 0.80
C GLU A 224 1.43 -18.14 0.58
N THR A 225 0.32 -17.46 0.28
CA THR A 225 -0.96 -18.12 0.05
C THR A 225 -1.12 -18.68 -1.37
N GLN A 226 -0.24 -18.31 -2.28
CA GLN A 226 -0.26 -18.65 -3.70
C GLN A 226 1.00 -19.41 -4.14
N GLY A 227 1.89 -19.76 -3.20
CA GLY A 227 3.09 -20.54 -3.48
C GLY A 227 2.75 -21.98 -3.90
N ASP A 228 3.62 -22.55 -4.73
CA ASP A 228 3.46 -23.93 -5.23
C ASP A 228 3.59 -24.99 -4.11
N ASP A 229 4.18 -24.60 -2.97
CA ASP A 229 4.34 -25.42 -1.77
C ASP A 229 3.13 -25.37 -0.82
N ARG A 230 2.11 -24.58 -1.15
CA ARG A 230 0.89 -24.51 -0.35
C ARG A 230 0.09 -25.80 -0.42
N LEU A 231 -0.21 -26.37 0.75
CA LEU A 231 -1.08 -27.52 0.84
C LEU A 231 -2.53 -27.14 0.44
N THR A 232 -3.06 -27.78 -0.59
CA THR A 232 -4.42 -27.56 -1.10
C THR A 232 -5.38 -28.67 -0.73
N ASP A 233 -4.85 -29.82 -0.41
CA ASP A 233 -5.61 -31.03 -0.10
C ASP A 233 -5.13 -31.66 1.20
N PRO A 234 -5.99 -32.39 1.93
CA PRO A 234 -5.57 -33.14 3.09
C PRO A 234 -4.64 -34.29 2.69
N MET A 235 -3.70 -34.60 3.55
CA MET A 235 -2.71 -35.66 3.31
C MET A 235 -2.59 -36.56 4.54
N ILE A 236 -2.38 -37.85 4.27
CA ILE A 236 -2.00 -38.83 5.30
C ILE A 236 -0.61 -39.39 4.99
N LYS A 237 0.07 -39.88 6.00
CA LYS A 237 1.39 -40.48 5.87
C LYS A 237 1.26 -42.01 5.67
N VAL A 238 1.65 -42.50 4.49
CA VAL A 238 1.68 -43.92 4.13
C VAL A 238 3.12 -44.28 3.80
N ASP A 239 3.66 -45.29 4.46
CA ASP A 239 5.04 -45.75 4.27
C ASP A 239 6.11 -44.63 4.29
N GLY A 240 5.90 -43.64 5.16
CA GLY A 240 6.80 -42.51 5.33
C GLY A 240 6.64 -41.38 4.32
N LYS A 241 5.73 -41.47 3.35
CA LYS A 241 5.42 -40.43 2.34
C LYS A 241 4.02 -39.83 2.59
N HIS A 242 3.86 -38.55 2.28
CA HIS A 242 2.57 -37.90 2.32
C HIS A 242 1.81 -38.20 1.01
N GLU A 243 0.59 -38.72 1.16
CA GLU A 243 -0.31 -39.02 0.04
C GLU A 243 -1.61 -38.22 0.20
N ILE A 244 -2.08 -37.63 -0.91
CA ILE A 244 -3.34 -36.88 -0.96
C ILE A 244 -4.50 -37.84 -0.68
N THR A 245 -5.45 -37.38 0.15
CA THR A 245 -6.64 -38.13 0.51
C THR A 245 -7.86 -37.21 0.62
N ASP A 246 -9.03 -37.78 0.90
CA ASP A 246 -10.23 -37.00 1.20
C ASP A 246 -10.29 -36.61 2.70
N TRP A 247 -11.12 -35.60 3.00
CA TRP A 247 -11.29 -35.09 4.36
C TRP A 247 -11.80 -36.14 5.37
N ASN A 248 -12.71 -37.02 4.97
CA ASN A 248 -13.24 -38.03 5.88
C ASN A 248 -12.15 -39.02 6.30
N THR A 249 -11.35 -39.47 5.34
CA THR A 249 -10.23 -40.38 5.60
C THR A 249 -9.18 -39.70 6.48
N ALA A 250 -8.81 -38.43 6.20
CA ALA A 250 -7.84 -37.70 6.99
C ALA A 250 -8.32 -37.45 8.43
N LEU A 251 -9.59 -37.04 8.61
CA LEU A 251 -10.16 -36.79 9.93
C LEU A 251 -10.31 -38.08 10.73
N THR A 252 -10.67 -39.19 10.08
CA THR A 252 -10.76 -40.51 10.74
C THR A 252 -9.36 -40.94 11.22
N ALA A 253 -8.35 -40.85 10.37
CA ALA A 253 -6.99 -41.19 10.72
C ALA A 253 -6.46 -40.31 11.88
N ALA A 254 -6.76 -39.01 11.88
CA ALA A 254 -6.40 -38.10 12.97
C ALA A 254 -7.11 -38.47 14.28
N ALA A 255 -8.41 -38.75 14.22
CA ALA A 255 -9.18 -39.15 15.40
C ALA A 255 -8.69 -40.47 15.98
N ASP A 256 -8.36 -41.44 15.14
CA ASP A 256 -7.85 -42.74 15.58
C ASP A 256 -6.46 -42.61 16.22
N ALA A 257 -5.57 -41.78 15.61
CA ALA A 257 -4.27 -41.49 16.19
C ALA A 257 -4.39 -40.82 17.59
N LEU A 258 -5.31 -39.87 17.76
CA LEU A 258 -5.54 -39.23 19.06
C LEU A 258 -6.03 -40.18 20.14
N LYS A 259 -6.80 -41.22 19.79
CA LYS A 259 -7.30 -42.23 20.74
C LYS A 259 -6.20 -43.13 21.34
N GLU A 260 -5.03 -43.19 20.70
CA GLU A 260 -3.89 -43.98 21.18
C GLU A 260 -3.19 -43.34 22.39
N PHE A 261 -3.42 -42.03 22.63
CA PHE A 261 -2.79 -41.28 23.71
C PHE A 261 -3.74 -40.93 24.85
N GLN A 262 -3.17 -40.80 26.05
CA GLN A 262 -3.91 -40.26 27.18
C GLN A 262 -4.04 -38.74 27.05
N THR A 263 -5.04 -38.12 27.62
CA THR A 263 -5.32 -36.69 27.49
C THR A 263 -4.17 -35.77 27.98
N ASN A 264 -3.41 -36.26 28.97
CA ASN A 264 -2.21 -35.58 29.49
C ASN A 264 -0.96 -35.72 28.60
N GLU A 265 -1.02 -36.57 27.59
CA GLU A 265 0.06 -36.77 26.61
C GLU A 265 -0.18 -35.93 25.33
N ILE A 266 -1.34 -35.27 25.24
CA ILE A 266 -1.72 -34.45 24.09
C ILE A 266 -1.59 -32.96 24.45
N ALA A 267 -0.97 -32.20 23.55
CA ALA A 267 -0.92 -30.75 23.62
C ALA A 267 -1.44 -30.12 22.32
N ILE A 268 -2.16 -29.01 22.44
CA ILE A 268 -2.63 -28.23 21.31
C ILE A 268 -1.86 -26.91 21.28
N ILE A 269 -1.24 -26.61 20.14
CA ILE A 269 -0.56 -25.33 19.88
C ILE A 269 -1.34 -24.59 18.80
N ALA A 270 -2.05 -23.55 19.22
CA ALA A 270 -2.81 -22.67 18.32
C ALA A 270 -1.93 -21.56 17.72
N SER A 271 -2.39 -20.96 16.64
CA SER A 271 -1.72 -19.83 16.00
C SER A 271 -2.41 -18.52 16.31
N ALA A 272 -1.64 -17.45 16.56
CA ALA A 272 -2.15 -16.08 16.67
C ALA A 272 -2.73 -15.54 15.33
N ARG A 273 -2.51 -16.25 14.21
CA ARG A 273 -3.09 -15.92 12.89
C ARG A 273 -4.49 -16.49 12.68
N GLN A 274 -4.98 -17.31 13.60
CA GLN A 274 -6.34 -17.85 13.54
C GLN A 274 -7.37 -16.77 13.87
N THR A 275 -8.56 -16.92 13.29
CA THR A 275 -9.72 -16.08 13.66
C THR A 275 -10.18 -16.37 15.08
N ASN A 276 -10.97 -15.48 15.67
CA ASN A 276 -11.57 -15.71 16.99
C ASN A 276 -12.45 -16.97 16.99
N GLU A 277 -13.16 -17.25 15.90
CA GLU A 277 -13.99 -18.44 15.72
C GLU A 277 -13.15 -19.71 15.70
N GLU A 278 -12.02 -19.71 14.99
CA GLU A 278 -11.10 -20.86 14.97
C GLU A 278 -10.45 -21.10 16.32
N LEU A 279 -10.06 -20.04 17.05
CA LEU A 279 -9.53 -20.14 18.41
C LEU A 279 -10.59 -20.66 19.38
N PHE A 280 -11.83 -20.21 19.24
CA PHE A 280 -12.97 -20.73 20.03
C PHE A 280 -13.19 -22.21 19.76
N LEU A 281 -13.21 -22.66 18.51
CA LEU A 281 -13.36 -24.08 18.16
C LEU A 281 -12.15 -24.90 18.63
N THR A 282 -10.95 -24.38 18.57
CA THR A 282 -9.73 -25.01 19.09
C THR A 282 -9.85 -25.24 20.61
N LYS A 283 -10.33 -24.22 21.33
CA LYS A 283 -10.60 -24.35 22.78
C LYS A 283 -11.70 -25.35 23.08
N ALA A 284 -12.81 -25.32 22.32
CA ALA A 284 -13.92 -26.26 22.48
C ALA A 284 -13.49 -27.71 22.21
N LEU A 285 -12.63 -27.93 21.22
CA LEU A 285 -12.03 -29.24 20.95
C LEU A 285 -11.17 -29.71 22.13
N ALA A 286 -10.30 -28.83 22.67
CA ALA A 286 -9.48 -29.16 23.84
C ALA A 286 -10.33 -29.55 25.04
N ASP A 287 -11.39 -28.80 25.33
CA ASP A 287 -12.32 -29.08 26.44
C ASP A 287 -13.06 -30.40 26.25
N THR A 288 -13.55 -30.68 25.04
CA THR A 288 -14.25 -31.90 24.70
C THR A 288 -13.37 -33.14 24.87
N LEU A 289 -12.11 -33.03 24.49
CA LEU A 289 -11.12 -34.11 24.62
C LEU A 289 -10.47 -34.18 26.02
N GLY A 290 -10.75 -33.23 26.91
CA GLY A 290 -10.14 -33.13 28.24
C GLY A 290 -8.65 -32.77 28.20
N ILE A 291 -8.17 -32.11 27.14
CA ILE A 291 -6.78 -31.69 26.98
C ILE A 291 -6.57 -30.39 27.77
N THR A 292 -5.62 -30.43 28.71
CA THR A 292 -5.30 -29.29 29.58
C THR A 292 -4.12 -28.46 29.07
N THR A 293 -3.29 -29.03 28.22
CA THR A 293 -2.12 -28.34 27.64
C THR A 293 -2.53 -27.66 26.34
N LEU A 294 -2.86 -26.36 26.44
CA LEU A 294 -3.20 -25.51 25.33
C LEU A 294 -2.33 -24.26 25.36
N ALA A 295 -1.65 -23.98 24.27
CA ALA A 295 -0.75 -22.82 24.13
C ALA A 295 -0.93 -22.13 22.76
N THR A 296 -0.51 -20.89 22.69
CA THR A 296 -0.32 -20.17 21.43
C THR A 296 1.16 -19.89 21.25
N VAL A 297 1.66 -20.02 20.01
CA VAL A 297 3.02 -19.59 19.71
C VAL A 297 3.03 -18.05 19.74
N PRO A 298 3.82 -17.43 20.65
CA PRO A 298 3.97 -15.99 20.65
C PRO A 298 4.64 -15.55 19.35
N ARG A 299 4.19 -14.43 18.78
CA ARG A 299 4.82 -13.84 17.62
C ARG A 299 6.22 -13.37 18.02
N THR A 300 7.25 -13.87 17.32
CA THR A 300 8.63 -13.41 17.51
C THR A 300 8.97 -12.48 16.36
N GLY A 301 9.21 -11.21 16.64
CA GLY A 301 9.60 -10.18 15.68
C GLY A 301 9.70 -8.83 16.36
N GLU A 302 10.43 -7.93 15.75
CA GLU A 302 10.43 -6.53 16.18
C GLU A 302 8.99 -5.99 16.11
N PRO A 303 8.56 -5.19 17.11
CA PRO A 303 7.26 -4.55 17.05
C PRO A 303 7.21 -3.61 15.83
N ASP A 304 6.17 -3.74 15.01
CA ASP A 304 5.88 -2.80 13.91
C ASP A 304 5.47 -1.39 14.42
N GLY A 305 5.65 -1.15 15.70
CA GLY A 305 4.97 -0.17 16.52
C GLY A 305 5.51 1.26 16.51
N LYS A 306 6.32 1.67 15.53
CA LYS A 306 6.70 3.09 15.43
C LYS A 306 5.65 3.98 14.74
N LEU A 307 4.64 3.39 14.08
CA LEU A 307 3.61 4.11 13.33
C LEU A 307 2.19 3.92 13.86
N ILE A 308 2.04 3.34 15.05
CA ILE A 308 0.75 3.10 15.68
C ILE A 308 0.71 3.81 17.03
#